data_1ccf75472758eea4a60fd9b6f8b53e3c
#
_entry.id   1ccf75472758eea4a60fd9b6f8b53e3c
#
_cell.length_a   1.000
_cell.length_b   1.000
_cell.length_c   1.000
_cell.angle_alpha   90.00
_cell.angle_beta   90.00
_cell.angle_gamma   90.00
#
_symmetry.space_group_name_H-M   'P 1'
#
loop_
_entity.id
_entity.type
_entity.pdbx_description
1 polymer ?
#
loop_
_entity_poly.entity_id
_entity_poly.type
_entity_poly.pdbx_seq_one_letter_code
_entity_poly.pdbx_strand_id
1 'polypeptide(L)'
;ADGKLVYCMDSGLGYHYATPSYLNSFSWTSGTGADADAVFQNALTNSGLSEMDAATVENVKWMMTYLNDCKESNVGQLFMAVQTYVWENQSYKGEPGGDGDAGGYANADTYELYLSLIDSLLAKKAAEDAEFLKQIEAYKAQGIEASIVEDESAKWAVFAISSNRKNQSFFNYYGPRKLVTGEPAPDQPEQPTGGKGKITLKKTAGGTTTGLPGARYSIYFNGQIVGSDVTGESGELHIENAATGLWTFIETDAPSGFCVDPTPKSVYVDVSEGDREYTVAATNYELPDMKIIKTDAQTGAPIPGTVLSIKSVTGSYSTSVTTGTDGSATLSALPAGVYVVREESVPEPYVLSHTEQTVALRPGKTSEVRFQDYQKPGLEILKKNIATGEPI
;
A
#
# COMPACT_ATOMS: atom_id res chain seq x y z
N ALA A 1 20.56 -10.97 16.75
CA ALA A 1 20.19 -10.06 15.69
C ALA A 1 20.45 -8.65 16.18
N ASP A 2 21.31 -7.91 15.51
CA ASP A 2 21.92 -6.63 15.93
C ASP A 2 20.90 -5.44 15.91
N GLY A 3 19.71 -5.62 16.48
CA GLY A 3 18.65 -4.61 16.52
C GLY A 3 17.91 -4.42 15.20
N LYS A 4 18.15 -5.28 14.20
CA LYS A 4 17.44 -5.23 12.91
C LYS A 4 16.04 -5.82 13.05
N LEU A 5 15.07 -5.22 12.38
CA LEU A 5 13.71 -5.77 12.25
C LEU A 5 13.78 -7.10 11.48
N VAL A 6 12.90 -8.04 11.80
CA VAL A 6 12.75 -9.28 11.04
C VAL A 6 11.27 -9.58 10.82
N TYR A 7 10.93 -10.04 9.62
CA TYR A 7 9.57 -10.32 9.20
C TYR A 7 9.23 -11.79 9.39
N CYS A 8 8.02 -12.06 9.88
CA CYS A 8 7.51 -13.41 10.00
C CYS A 8 7.04 -13.91 8.62
N MET A 9 7.37 -15.17 8.30
CA MET A 9 7.05 -15.78 7.02
C MET A 9 5.83 -16.68 7.06
N ASP A 10 5.40 -17.11 8.23
CA ASP A 10 4.34 -18.12 8.36
C ASP A 10 3.04 -17.48 8.87
N SER A 11 2.05 -17.31 7.98
CA SER A 11 0.68 -16.99 8.40
C SER A 11 0.03 -18.23 9.01
N GLY A 12 -0.57 -18.09 10.19
CA GLY A 12 -1.33 -19.19 10.83
C GLY A 12 -0.60 -19.95 11.91
N LEU A 13 0.66 -19.63 12.23
CA LEU A 13 1.33 -20.09 13.44
C LEU A 13 1.23 -19.02 14.53
N GLY A 14 0.78 -19.40 15.73
CA GLY A 14 0.52 -18.48 16.84
C GLY A 14 1.68 -17.56 17.18
N TYR A 15 1.37 -16.34 17.55
CA TYR A 15 2.34 -15.33 18.01
C TYR A 15 3.08 -15.83 19.26
N HIS A 16 4.40 -15.97 19.15
CA HIS A 16 5.26 -16.09 20.31
C HIS A 16 6.09 -14.80 20.43
N TYR A 17 5.99 -14.14 21.59
CA TYR A 17 6.87 -13.00 21.88
C TYR A 17 8.33 -13.43 21.73
N ALA A 18 9.08 -12.69 20.91
CA ALA A 18 10.48 -12.96 20.64
C ALA A 18 11.33 -12.69 21.88
N THR A 19 11.37 -13.66 22.81
CA THR A 19 12.34 -13.64 23.91
C THR A 19 13.73 -14.04 23.38
N PRO A 20 14.83 -13.60 24.01
CA PRO A 20 16.16 -14.03 23.61
C PRO A 20 16.33 -15.55 23.54
N SER A 21 15.71 -16.28 24.46
CA SER A 21 15.74 -17.74 24.47
C SER A 21 14.98 -18.36 23.30
N TYR A 22 13.88 -17.75 22.86
CA TYR A 22 13.14 -18.16 21.69
C TYR A 22 13.94 -17.93 20.41
N LEU A 23 14.52 -16.73 20.23
CA LEU A 23 15.37 -16.43 19.07
C LEU A 23 16.61 -17.32 18.97
N ASN A 24 17.16 -17.77 20.09
CA ASN A 24 18.27 -18.72 20.13
C ASN A 24 17.90 -20.15 19.66
N SER A 25 16.61 -20.47 19.53
CA SER A 25 16.16 -21.76 18.98
C SER A 25 16.14 -21.80 17.44
N PHE A 26 16.54 -20.71 16.76
CA PHE A 26 16.56 -20.61 15.31
C PHE A 26 17.97 -20.77 14.76
N SER A 27 18.05 -21.42 13.60
CA SER A 27 19.26 -21.42 12.78
C SER A 27 19.23 -20.17 11.87
N TRP A 28 20.20 -19.29 12.06
CA TRP A 28 20.32 -18.04 11.33
C TRP A 28 21.30 -18.16 10.17
N THR A 29 20.90 -17.66 9.00
CA THR A 29 21.75 -17.51 7.83
C THR A 29 21.75 -16.04 7.44
N SER A 30 22.92 -15.50 7.12
CA SER A 30 23.05 -14.10 6.65
C SER A 30 23.99 -14.04 5.47
N GLY A 31 23.78 -13.04 4.61
CA GLY A 31 24.62 -12.75 3.45
C GLY A 31 24.76 -11.23 3.25
N THR A 32 25.84 -10.82 2.60
CA THR A 32 26.11 -9.44 2.20
C THR A 32 26.50 -9.41 0.73
N GLY A 33 26.28 -8.27 0.05
CA GLY A 33 26.55 -8.17 -1.38
C GLY A 33 25.78 -9.23 -2.18
N ALA A 34 26.44 -9.87 -3.13
CA ALA A 34 25.83 -10.90 -3.96
C ALA A 34 25.27 -12.11 -3.19
N ASP A 35 25.82 -12.43 -2.00
CA ASP A 35 25.31 -13.50 -1.16
C ASP A 35 23.95 -13.16 -0.52
N ALA A 36 23.61 -11.88 -0.40
CA ALA A 36 22.33 -11.45 0.16
C ALA A 36 21.14 -11.95 -0.68
N ASP A 37 21.23 -11.91 -1.99
CA ASP A 37 20.18 -12.43 -2.89
C ASP A 37 19.98 -13.93 -2.72
N ALA A 38 21.08 -14.68 -2.60
CA ALA A 38 21.02 -16.13 -2.35
C ALA A 38 20.34 -16.46 -1.01
N VAL A 39 20.64 -15.69 0.05
CA VAL A 39 19.99 -15.82 1.36
C VAL A 39 18.51 -15.49 1.27
N PHE A 40 18.15 -14.42 0.57
CA PHE A 40 16.75 -14.01 0.38
C PHE A 40 15.97 -15.04 -0.44
N GLN A 41 16.52 -15.54 -1.55
CA GLN A 41 15.89 -16.62 -2.35
C GLN A 41 15.70 -17.91 -1.55
N ASN A 42 16.69 -18.27 -0.72
CA ASN A 42 16.57 -19.41 0.19
C ASN A 42 15.44 -19.21 1.20
N ALA A 43 15.27 -17.97 1.70
CA ALA A 43 14.15 -17.61 2.57
C ALA A 43 12.80 -17.81 1.85
N LEU A 44 12.64 -17.30 0.64
CA LEU A 44 11.43 -17.48 -0.15
C LEU A 44 11.11 -18.95 -0.42
N THR A 45 12.11 -19.74 -0.77
CA THR A 45 11.94 -21.19 -1.08
C THR A 45 11.49 -21.99 0.14
N ASN A 46 12.04 -21.70 1.32
CA ASN A 46 11.76 -22.47 2.54
C ASN A 46 10.47 -22.07 3.28
N SER A 47 9.77 -21.04 2.82
CA SER A 47 8.61 -20.44 3.52
C SER A 47 7.32 -20.42 2.72
N GLY A 48 7.26 -21.15 1.60
CA GLY A 48 6.08 -21.17 0.75
C GLY A 48 5.84 -19.87 -0.04
N LEU A 49 6.88 -19.05 -0.16
CA LEU A 49 6.84 -17.78 -0.93
C LEU A 49 7.48 -17.91 -2.32
N SER A 50 7.91 -19.13 -2.70
CA SER A 50 8.58 -19.39 -3.99
C SER A 50 7.70 -19.14 -5.21
N GLU A 51 6.39 -19.01 -5.03
CA GLU A 51 5.43 -18.73 -6.10
C GLU A 51 5.10 -17.23 -6.23
N MET A 52 5.69 -16.37 -5.41
CA MET A 52 5.56 -14.93 -5.63
C MET A 52 6.12 -14.55 -6.99
N ASP A 53 5.37 -13.73 -7.74
CA ASP A 53 5.88 -13.15 -8.97
C ASP A 53 7.05 -12.19 -8.70
N ALA A 54 7.89 -11.98 -9.71
CA ALA A 54 9.10 -11.17 -9.57
C ALA A 54 8.81 -9.72 -9.12
N ALA A 55 7.70 -9.14 -9.54
CA ALA A 55 7.32 -7.77 -9.16
C ALA A 55 6.92 -7.69 -7.69
N THR A 56 6.19 -8.67 -7.19
CA THR A 56 5.87 -8.79 -5.76
C THR A 56 7.14 -8.96 -4.93
N VAL A 57 8.08 -9.79 -5.36
CA VAL A 57 9.39 -9.97 -4.71
C VAL A 57 10.15 -8.65 -4.64
N GLU A 58 10.21 -7.88 -5.73
CA GLU A 58 10.85 -6.57 -5.77
C GLU A 58 10.17 -5.54 -4.85
N ASN A 59 8.85 -5.57 -4.76
CA ASN A 59 8.12 -4.73 -3.81
C ASN A 59 8.46 -5.09 -2.36
N VAL A 60 8.52 -6.37 -2.02
CA VAL A 60 8.91 -6.85 -0.68
C VAL A 60 10.33 -6.39 -0.35
N LYS A 61 11.29 -6.57 -1.26
CA LYS A 61 12.68 -6.10 -1.09
C LYS A 61 12.75 -4.60 -0.85
N TRP A 62 12.04 -3.83 -1.68
CA TRP A 62 12.03 -2.38 -1.55
C TRP A 62 11.39 -1.93 -0.22
N MET A 63 10.24 -2.49 0.16
CA MET A 63 9.55 -2.15 1.41
C MET A 63 10.42 -2.46 2.62
N MET A 64 11.11 -3.61 2.64
CA MET A 64 12.03 -3.97 3.71
C MET A 64 13.22 -3.01 3.78
N THR A 65 13.80 -2.67 2.62
CA THR A 65 14.88 -1.67 2.53
C THR A 65 14.42 -0.32 3.07
N TYR A 66 13.26 0.17 2.63
CA TYR A 66 12.68 1.42 3.11
C TYR A 66 12.49 1.43 4.63
N LEU A 67 11.95 0.35 5.21
CA LEU A 67 11.70 0.27 6.64
C LEU A 67 12.97 0.19 7.49
N ASN A 68 14.07 -0.37 6.96
CA ASN A 68 15.35 -0.37 7.67
C ASN A 68 15.93 1.04 7.83
N ASP A 69 15.59 1.97 6.93
CA ASP A 69 16.00 3.38 6.97
C ASP A 69 14.91 4.33 7.49
N CYS A 70 13.71 3.81 7.75
CA CYS A 70 12.54 4.60 8.09
C CYS A 70 12.67 5.28 9.46
N LYS A 71 12.39 6.59 9.48
CA LYS A 71 12.37 7.42 10.70
C LYS A 71 10.96 7.95 11.03
N GLU A 72 9.94 7.43 10.35
CA GLU A 72 8.55 7.85 10.58
C GLU A 72 8.06 7.37 11.96
N SER A 73 7.23 8.17 12.61
CA SER A 73 6.70 7.85 13.95
C SER A 73 5.80 6.61 13.97
N ASN A 74 5.22 6.25 12.82
CA ASN A 74 4.35 5.09 12.65
C ASN A 74 5.08 3.84 12.08
N VAL A 75 6.41 3.78 12.18
CA VAL A 75 7.22 2.68 11.62
C VAL A 75 6.72 1.30 12.05
N GLY A 76 6.20 1.16 13.27
CA GLY A 76 5.61 -0.10 13.74
C GLY A 76 4.37 -0.53 12.93
N GLN A 77 3.51 0.42 12.56
CA GLN A 77 2.34 0.14 11.72
C GLN A 77 2.76 -0.18 10.28
N LEU A 78 3.74 0.54 9.75
CA LEU A 78 4.33 0.25 8.44
C LEU A 78 4.98 -1.15 8.41
N PHE A 79 5.67 -1.54 9.48
CA PHE A 79 6.21 -2.89 9.62
C PHE A 79 5.10 -3.94 9.53
N MET A 80 4.00 -3.77 10.26
CA MET A 80 2.87 -4.69 10.22
C MET A 80 2.17 -4.68 8.85
N ALA A 81 2.13 -3.55 8.16
CA ALA A 81 1.62 -3.47 6.79
C ALA A 81 2.46 -4.31 5.83
N VAL A 82 3.79 -4.21 5.88
CA VAL A 82 4.69 -5.05 5.05
C VAL A 82 4.55 -6.53 5.41
N GLN A 83 4.41 -6.85 6.69
CA GLN A 83 4.13 -8.21 7.15
C GLN A 83 2.81 -8.74 6.54
N THR A 84 1.77 -7.91 6.49
CA THR A 84 0.50 -8.21 5.84
C THR A 84 0.70 -8.47 4.35
N TYR A 85 1.45 -7.61 3.66
CA TYR A 85 1.73 -7.76 2.23
C TYR A 85 2.43 -9.09 1.92
N VAL A 86 3.39 -9.49 2.75
CA VAL A 86 4.06 -10.79 2.63
C VAL A 86 3.05 -11.93 2.79
N TRP A 87 2.20 -11.89 3.82
CA TRP A 87 1.23 -12.96 4.08
C TRP A 87 0.14 -13.08 3.00
N GLU A 88 -0.35 -11.95 2.48
CA GLU A 88 -1.37 -11.95 1.42
C GLU A 88 -0.86 -12.52 0.09
N ASN A 89 0.45 -12.49 -0.14
CA ASN A 89 1.08 -12.99 -1.35
C ASN A 89 1.71 -14.38 -1.20
N GLN A 90 1.45 -15.07 -0.09
CA GLN A 90 1.85 -16.47 0.08
C GLN A 90 0.93 -17.40 -0.71
N SER A 91 1.50 -18.43 -1.36
CA SER A 91 0.74 -19.47 -2.06
C SER A 91 -0.04 -20.38 -1.09
N TYR A 92 0.43 -20.55 0.11
CA TYR A 92 -0.27 -21.26 1.18
C TYR A 92 -1.09 -20.27 2.01
N LYS A 93 -2.29 -20.02 1.57
CA LYS A 93 -3.34 -19.48 2.45
C LYS A 93 -3.80 -20.65 3.31
N GLY A 94 -3.20 -20.80 4.50
CA GLY A 94 -3.75 -21.67 5.54
C GLY A 94 -5.24 -21.39 5.62
N GLU A 95 -6.07 -22.42 5.79
CA GLU A 95 -7.50 -22.24 6.10
C GLU A 95 -7.58 -21.04 7.06
N PRO A 96 -8.45 -20.04 6.84
CA PRO A 96 -8.64 -18.96 7.79
C PRO A 96 -8.77 -19.62 9.14
N GLY A 97 -7.82 -19.42 10.02
CA GLY A 97 -7.72 -20.17 11.28
C GLY A 97 -9.09 -20.16 11.91
N GLY A 98 -9.54 -21.28 12.46
CA GLY A 98 -10.92 -21.53 12.85
C GLY A 98 -11.61 -20.52 13.76
N ASP A 99 -11.04 -19.38 13.99
CA ASP A 99 -11.49 -18.24 14.77
C ASP A 99 -11.84 -17.03 13.91
N GLY A 100 -11.90 -17.18 12.59
CA GLY A 100 -12.45 -16.16 11.68
C GLY A 100 -11.57 -14.96 11.41
N ASP A 101 -10.33 -14.97 11.82
CA ASP A 101 -9.44 -13.83 11.63
C ASP A 101 -8.56 -13.96 10.39
N ALA A 102 -8.70 -13.00 9.50
CA ALA A 102 -7.75 -12.70 8.46
C ALA A 102 -6.38 -12.45 9.11
N GLY A 103 -5.53 -13.48 9.16
CA GLY A 103 -4.12 -13.34 9.53
C GLY A 103 -3.79 -12.83 10.94
N GLY A 104 -4.67 -13.00 11.93
CA GLY A 104 -4.38 -12.61 13.32
C GLY A 104 -4.49 -11.13 13.63
N TYR A 105 -5.25 -10.38 12.83
CA TYR A 105 -5.57 -8.97 13.11
C TYR A 105 -6.63 -8.85 14.18
N ALA A 106 -6.47 -7.88 15.09
CA ALA A 106 -7.37 -7.67 16.20
C ALA A 106 -8.81 -7.31 15.77
N ASN A 107 -8.98 -6.77 14.55
CA ASN A 107 -10.28 -6.46 13.95
C ASN A 107 -10.11 -6.06 12.46
N ALA A 108 -11.23 -5.99 11.74
CA ALA A 108 -11.27 -5.61 10.33
C ALA A 108 -10.69 -4.20 10.06
N ASP A 109 -10.89 -3.25 10.97
CA ASP A 109 -10.39 -1.87 10.81
C ASP A 109 -8.86 -1.83 10.81
N THR A 110 -8.22 -2.67 11.64
CA THR A 110 -6.76 -2.80 11.67
C THR A 110 -6.21 -3.39 10.37
N TYR A 111 -6.89 -4.38 9.81
CA TYR A 111 -6.53 -4.97 8.51
C TYR A 111 -6.64 -3.94 7.39
N GLU A 112 -7.75 -3.19 7.35
CA GLU A 112 -7.97 -2.10 6.40
C GLU A 112 -6.89 -1.01 6.50
N LEU A 113 -6.49 -0.66 7.73
CA LEU A 113 -5.38 0.26 7.97
C LEU A 113 -4.09 -0.25 7.30
N TYR A 114 -3.74 -1.52 7.51
CA TYR A 114 -2.51 -2.07 6.94
C TYR A 114 -2.55 -2.13 5.41
N LEU A 115 -3.68 -2.47 4.80
CA LEU A 115 -3.83 -2.42 3.34
C LEU A 115 -3.62 -1.01 2.79
N SER A 116 -4.16 0.00 3.45
CA SER A 116 -3.94 1.40 3.06
C SER A 116 -2.49 1.86 3.22
N LEU A 117 -1.79 1.36 4.23
CA LEU A 117 -0.36 1.62 4.41
C LEU A 117 0.50 0.93 3.35
N ILE A 118 0.10 -0.27 2.90
CA ILE A 118 0.72 -0.95 1.76
C ILE A 118 0.60 -0.09 0.50
N ASP A 119 -0.60 0.41 0.20
CA ASP A 119 -0.83 1.29 -0.95
C ASP A 119 0.05 2.54 -0.88
N SER A 120 0.18 3.14 0.30
CA SER A 120 1.07 4.28 0.54
C SER A 120 2.55 3.94 0.30
N LEU A 121 3.01 2.77 0.72
CA LEU A 121 4.39 2.32 0.48
C LEU A 121 4.65 2.06 -1.02
N LEU A 122 3.71 1.44 -1.71
CA LEU A 122 3.80 1.23 -3.16
C LEU A 122 3.83 2.55 -3.93
N ALA A 123 3.04 3.54 -3.51
CA ALA A 123 3.08 4.88 -4.09
C ALA A 123 4.43 5.58 -3.85
N LYS A 124 5.04 5.42 -2.67
CA LYS A 124 6.39 5.95 -2.39
C LYS A 124 7.45 5.29 -3.28
N LYS A 125 7.37 3.97 -3.48
CA LYS A 125 8.25 3.26 -4.41
C LYS A 125 8.11 3.80 -5.83
N ALA A 126 6.88 3.94 -6.30
CA ALA A 126 6.61 4.47 -7.64
C ALA A 126 7.15 5.91 -7.82
N ALA A 127 7.05 6.75 -6.79
CA ALA A 127 7.62 8.11 -6.82
C ALA A 127 9.16 8.09 -6.89
N GLU A 128 9.82 7.20 -6.14
CA GLU A 128 11.27 7.00 -6.23
C GLU A 128 11.69 6.51 -7.62
N ASP A 129 10.97 5.52 -8.17
CA ASP A 129 11.21 5.00 -9.52
C ASP A 129 11.08 6.10 -10.58
N ALA A 130 10.07 6.98 -10.46
CA ALA A 130 9.88 8.11 -11.36
C ALA A 130 11.02 9.13 -11.27
N GLU A 131 11.52 9.41 -10.08
CA GLU A 131 12.67 10.32 -9.90
C GLU A 131 13.96 9.75 -10.49
N PHE A 132 14.21 8.45 -10.32
CA PHE A 132 15.33 7.77 -10.97
C PHE A 132 15.22 7.83 -12.50
N LEU A 133 14.02 7.59 -13.06
CA LEU A 133 13.78 7.70 -14.51
C LEU A 133 14.12 9.09 -15.03
N LYS A 134 13.65 10.12 -14.35
CA LYS A 134 13.94 11.51 -14.72
C LYS A 134 15.43 11.80 -14.74
N GLN A 135 16.19 11.25 -13.77
CA GLN A 135 17.64 11.38 -13.73
C GLN A 135 18.31 10.63 -14.90
N ILE A 136 17.86 9.42 -15.21
CA ILE A 136 18.35 8.64 -16.38
C ILE A 136 18.10 9.42 -17.67
N GLU A 137 16.91 9.95 -17.87
CA GLU A 137 16.58 10.77 -19.05
C GLU A 137 17.48 12.00 -19.17
N ALA A 138 17.77 12.67 -18.05
CA ALA A 138 18.66 13.82 -18.02
C ALA A 138 20.11 13.44 -18.41
N TYR A 139 20.61 12.27 -18.00
CA TYR A 139 21.93 11.77 -18.42
C TYR A 139 21.94 11.34 -19.90
N LYS A 140 20.90 10.64 -20.36
CA LYS A 140 20.72 10.28 -21.77
C LYS A 140 20.72 11.51 -22.69
N ALA A 141 20.09 12.60 -22.29
CA ALA A 141 20.09 13.86 -23.05
C ALA A 141 21.48 14.46 -23.19
N GLN A 142 22.43 14.10 -22.34
CA GLN A 142 23.84 14.51 -22.36
C GLN A 142 24.74 13.46 -23.05
N GLY A 143 24.15 12.36 -23.61
CA GLY A 143 24.91 11.26 -24.21
C GLY A 143 25.62 10.37 -23.18
N ILE A 144 25.18 10.39 -21.93
CA ILE A 144 25.76 9.58 -20.85
C ILE A 144 24.80 8.42 -20.57
N GLU A 145 25.32 7.19 -20.63
CA GLU A 145 24.60 6.01 -20.19
C GLU A 145 24.40 6.06 -18.66
N ALA A 146 23.19 5.71 -18.21
CA ALA A 146 22.87 5.67 -16.80
C ALA A 146 21.87 4.53 -16.51
N SER A 147 22.04 3.86 -15.38
CA SER A 147 21.18 2.78 -14.92
C SER A 147 21.01 2.81 -13.40
N ILE A 148 19.98 2.11 -12.89
CA ILE A 148 19.77 1.91 -11.46
C ILE A 148 20.23 0.52 -11.10
N VAL A 149 21.01 0.42 -10.02
CA VAL A 149 21.49 -0.85 -9.48
C VAL A 149 21.29 -0.89 -7.98
N GLU A 150 21.17 -2.08 -7.41
CA GLU A 150 21.31 -2.24 -5.96
C GLU A 150 22.74 -1.95 -5.53
N ASP A 151 22.93 -1.30 -4.40
CA ASP A 151 24.26 -1.05 -3.85
C ASP A 151 24.81 -2.31 -3.17
N GLU A 152 25.56 -3.10 -3.94
CA GLU A 152 26.18 -4.33 -3.46
C GLU A 152 27.03 -4.15 -2.21
N SER A 153 27.62 -2.94 -2.01
CA SER A 153 28.45 -2.67 -0.83
C SER A 153 27.66 -2.48 0.46
N ALA A 154 26.38 -2.13 0.34
CA ALA A 154 25.48 -1.89 1.47
C ALA A 154 24.45 -3.02 1.64
N LYS A 155 24.28 -3.88 0.63
CA LYS A 155 23.27 -4.92 0.59
C LYS A 155 23.53 -6.02 1.63
N TRP A 156 22.47 -6.45 2.30
CA TRP A 156 22.49 -7.61 3.20
C TRP A 156 21.12 -8.28 3.28
N ALA A 157 21.11 -9.57 3.65
CA ALA A 157 19.91 -10.31 3.99
C ALA A 157 20.14 -11.20 5.20
N VAL A 158 19.06 -11.53 5.91
CA VAL A 158 19.05 -12.47 7.01
C VAL A 158 17.81 -13.36 6.91
N PHE A 159 18.02 -14.65 7.23
CA PHE A 159 16.96 -15.63 7.28
C PHE A 159 17.15 -16.53 8.51
N ALA A 160 16.06 -16.83 9.18
CA ALA A 160 16.06 -17.73 10.32
C ALA A 160 14.97 -18.78 10.16
N ILE A 161 15.34 -20.04 10.28
CA ILE A 161 14.43 -21.17 10.28
C ILE A 161 14.43 -21.85 11.65
N SER A 162 13.24 -22.18 12.16
CA SER A 162 13.11 -22.94 13.38
C SER A 162 13.47 -24.41 13.16
N SER A 163 14.23 -24.98 14.06
CA SER A 163 14.48 -26.44 14.11
C SER A 163 13.20 -27.25 14.36
N ASN A 164 12.19 -26.60 14.91
CA ASN A 164 10.86 -27.15 15.12
C ASN A 164 9.90 -26.49 14.13
N ARG A 165 9.47 -27.18 13.07
CA ARG A 165 8.54 -26.69 12.03
C ARG A 165 7.19 -26.13 12.54
N LYS A 166 6.97 -26.12 13.86
CA LYS A 166 5.84 -25.47 14.52
C LYS A 166 6.08 -23.99 14.84
N ASN A 167 7.30 -23.48 14.65
CA ASN A 167 7.66 -22.10 14.94
C ASN A 167 7.81 -21.32 13.63
N GLN A 168 7.52 -20.04 13.69
CA GLN A 168 7.59 -19.11 12.57
C GLN A 168 9.03 -18.95 12.06
N SER A 169 9.21 -18.88 10.75
CA SER A 169 10.47 -18.47 10.13
C SER A 169 10.52 -16.95 10.01
N PHE A 170 11.72 -16.38 10.04
CA PHE A 170 11.91 -14.93 9.95
C PHE A 170 12.90 -14.58 8.86
N PHE A 171 12.71 -13.45 8.22
CA PHE A 171 13.64 -12.92 7.24
C PHE A 171 13.65 -11.39 7.23
N ASN A 172 14.70 -10.80 6.67
CA ASN A 172 14.76 -9.40 6.29
C ASN A 172 15.77 -9.21 5.17
N TYR A 173 15.60 -8.12 4.43
CA TYR A 173 16.43 -7.74 3.31
C TYR A 173 16.70 -6.23 3.34
N TYR A 174 17.90 -5.85 2.92
CA TYR A 174 18.29 -4.46 2.71
C TYR A 174 19.13 -4.38 1.44
N GLY A 175 18.63 -3.68 0.44
CA GLY A 175 19.30 -3.47 -0.85
C GLY A 175 18.99 -2.06 -1.36
N PRO A 176 19.67 -1.02 -0.83
CA PRO A 176 19.44 0.34 -1.27
C PRO A 176 19.84 0.48 -2.75
N ARG A 177 19.04 1.22 -3.49
CA ARG A 177 19.25 1.44 -4.91
C ARG A 177 20.05 2.73 -5.14
N LYS A 178 20.90 2.72 -6.17
CA LYS A 178 21.67 3.91 -6.58
C LYS A 178 21.70 4.04 -8.09
N LEU A 179 21.78 5.28 -8.55
CA LEU A 179 22.07 5.59 -9.94
C LEU A 179 23.56 5.41 -10.20
N VAL A 180 23.91 4.72 -11.27
CA VAL A 180 25.28 4.62 -11.78
C VAL A 180 25.33 5.17 -13.20
N THR A 181 26.46 5.81 -13.54
CA THR A 181 26.71 6.39 -14.87
C THR A 181 27.96 5.79 -15.48
N GLY A 182 28.00 5.71 -16.82
CA GLY A 182 29.16 5.20 -17.55
C GLY A 182 29.20 3.69 -17.72
N GLU A 183 28.27 2.93 -17.15
CA GLU A 183 28.00 1.57 -17.59
C GLU A 183 27.02 1.61 -18.77
N PRO A 184 27.20 0.80 -19.83
CA PRO A 184 26.18 0.70 -20.86
C PRO A 184 24.88 0.28 -20.19
N ALA A 185 23.78 0.99 -20.52
CA ALA A 185 22.45 0.45 -20.22
C ALA A 185 22.47 -1.02 -20.65
N PRO A 186 21.96 -1.97 -19.81
CA PRO A 186 21.92 -3.35 -20.22
C PRO A 186 21.34 -3.38 -21.63
N ASP A 187 22.12 -3.81 -22.59
CA ASP A 187 21.68 -3.93 -23.96
C ASP A 187 20.30 -4.60 -23.92
N GLN A 188 19.31 -3.99 -24.57
CA GLN A 188 18.13 -4.78 -24.90
C GLN A 188 18.67 -6.06 -25.49
N PRO A 189 18.41 -7.23 -24.87
CA PRO A 189 19.07 -8.45 -25.28
C PRO A 189 18.99 -8.53 -26.79
N GLU A 190 20.16 -8.78 -27.45
CA GLU A 190 20.21 -8.95 -28.91
C GLU A 190 19.02 -9.83 -29.23
N GLN A 191 18.14 -9.32 -30.07
CA GLN A 191 16.90 -9.97 -30.42
C GLN A 191 17.27 -11.38 -30.88
N PRO A 192 16.86 -12.46 -30.16
CA PRO A 192 17.10 -13.79 -30.63
C PRO A 192 16.61 -13.85 -32.08
N THR A 193 17.16 -14.72 -32.92
CA THR A 193 16.71 -14.96 -34.30
C THR A 193 15.27 -15.50 -34.37
N GLY A 194 14.42 -15.15 -33.41
CA GLY A 194 13.00 -15.41 -33.23
C GLY A 194 12.15 -14.26 -33.75
N GLY A 195 10.85 -14.36 -33.57
CA GLY A 195 9.85 -13.33 -33.92
C GLY A 195 9.95 -12.05 -33.12
N LYS A 196 9.01 -11.13 -33.36
CA LYS A 196 8.85 -9.86 -32.66
C LYS A 196 7.65 -9.93 -31.73
N GLY A 197 7.84 -9.54 -30.47
CA GLY A 197 6.75 -9.37 -29.53
C GLY A 197 6.10 -8.01 -29.71
N LYS A 198 4.77 -7.96 -29.54
CA LYS A 198 4.04 -6.71 -29.37
C LYS A 198 3.26 -6.79 -28.06
N ILE A 199 3.45 -5.81 -27.17
CA ILE A 199 2.68 -5.72 -25.93
C ILE A 199 1.73 -4.53 -26.05
N THR A 200 0.45 -4.75 -25.75
CA THR A 200 -0.56 -3.69 -25.61
C THR A 200 -1.04 -3.67 -24.16
N LEU A 201 -0.67 -2.64 -23.41
CA LEU A 201 -1.30 -2.37 -22.12
C LEU A 201 -2.60 -1.61 -22.37
N LYS A 202 -3.72 -2.14 -21.85
CA LYS A 202 -5.06 -1.54 -21.95
C LYS A 202 -5.47 -1.02 -20.59
N LYS A 203 -5.56 0.30 -20.48
CA LYS A 203 -5.98 1.01 -19.28
C LYS A 203 -7.43 1.40 -19.38
N THR A 204 -8.22 1.07 -18.35
CA THR A 204 -9.66 1.40 -18.28
C THR A 204 -10.01 2.13 -16.99
N ALA A 205 -11.09 2.90 -17.02
CA ALA A 205 -11.74 3.42 -15.81
C ALA A 205 -12.51 2.31 -15.09
N GLY A 206 -12.45 2.27 -13.76
CA GLY A 206 -13.05 1.24 -12.93
C GLY A 206 -14.55 1.05 -13.19
N GLY A 207 -14.95 -0.21 -13.32
CA GLY A 207 -16.35 -0.58 -13.60
C GLY A 207 -16.81 -0.32 -15.04
N THR A 208 -15.90 0.09 -15.93
CA THR A 208 -16.23 0.39 -17.35
C THR A 208 -15.26 -0.32 -18.29
N THR A 209 -15.58 -0.31 -19.59
CA THR A 209 -14.67 -0.73 -20.67
C THR A 209 -14.05 0.48 -21.38
N THR A 210 -14.33 1.70 -20.91
CA THR A 210 -13.83 2.93 -21.52
C THR A 210 -12.32 3.05 -21.27
N GLY A 211 -11.56 3.26 -22.34
CA GLY A 211 -10.12 3.48 -22.26
C GLY A 211 -9.82 4.75 -21.45
N LEU A 212 -8.77 4.70 -20.63
CA LEU A 212 -8.35 5.80 -19.77
C LEU A 212 -7.01 6.36 -20.25
N PRO A 213 -7.01 7.52 -20.95
CA PRO A 213 -5.79 8.16 -21.43
C PRO A 213 -5.06 8.89 -20.30
N GLY A 214 -3.75 9.10 -20.47
CA GLY A 214 -2.94 9.94 -19.60
C GLY A 214 -2.35 9.23 -18.37
N ALA A 215 -2.53 7.93 -18.24
CA ALA A 215 -1.87 7.14 -17.19
C ALA A 215 -0.40 6.90 -17.59
N ARG A 216 0.53 7.30 -16.72
CA ARG A 216 1.98 7.13 -16.93
C ARG A 216 2.48 5.86 -16.27
N TYR A 217 3.30 5.12 -17.01
CA TYR A 217 3.92 3.88 -16.55
C TYR A 217 5.43 3.92 -16.60
N SER A 218 6.09 3.41 -15.58
CA SER A 218 7.46 2.91 -15.65
C SER A 218 7.45 1.51 -16.24
N ILE A 219 8.38 1.23 -17.16
CA ILE A 219 8.45 -0.03 -17.91
C ILE A 219 9.74 -0.73 -17.54
N TYR A 220 9.62 -1.99 -17.15
CA TYR A 220 10.72 -2.84 -16.75
C TYR A 220 10.83 -4.04 -17.68
N PHE A 221 12.06 -4.47 -17.94
CA PHE A 221 12.39 -5.72 -18.62
C PHE A 221 13.32 -6.54 -17.74
N ASN A 222 12.91 -7.75 -17.37
CA ASN A 222 13.65 -8.64 -16.45
C ASN A 222 14.09 -7.93 -15.16
N GLY A 223 13.20 -7.10 -14.58
CA GLY A 223 13.46 -6.34 -13.36
C GLY A 223 14.26 -5.05 -13.54
N GLN A 224 14.81 -4.78 -14.73
CA GLN A 224 15.53 -3.54 -15.03
C GLN A 224 14.60 -2.53 -15.68
N ILE A 225 14.67 -1.26 -15.25
CA ILE A 225 13.90 -0.18 -15.84
C ILE A 225 14.43 0.13 -17.24
N VAL A 226 13.55 0.08 -18.25
CA VAL A 226 13.92 0.29 -19.65
C VAL A 226 13.28 1.53 -20.27
N GLY A 227 12.33 2.15 -19.58
CA GLY A 227 11.69 3.38 -20.04
C GLY A 227 10.44 3.76 -19.27
N SER A 228 9.76 4.79 -19.76
CA SER A 228 8.43 5.20 -19.33
C SER A 228 7.59 5.60 -20.53
N ASP A 229 6.27 5.42 -20.42
CA ASP A 229 5.34 5.87 -21.45
C ASP A 229 3.97 6.20 -20.84
N VAL A 230 3.08 6.80 -21.63
CA VAL A 230 1.77 7.29 -21.21
C VAL A 230 0.69 6.67 -22.10
N THR A 231 -0.43 6.24 -21.52
CA THR A 231 -1.57 5.74 -22.30
C THR A 231 -2.15 6.83 -23.21
N GLY A 232 -2.30 6.49 -24.49
CA GLY A 232 -2.87 7.36 -25.51
C GLY A 232 -4.40 7.55 -25.36
N GLU A 233 -5.03 8.25 -26.34
CA GLU A 233 -6.46 8.57 -26.30
C GLU A 233 -7.38 7.35 -26.19
N SER A 234 -6.95 6.19 -26.72
CA SER A 234 -7.67 4.91 -26.58
C SER A 234 -7.53 4.26 -25.21
N GLY A 235 -6.69 4.81 -24.32
CA GLY A 235 -6.27 4.17 -23.07
C GLY A 235 -5.24 3.07 -23.26
N GLU A 236 -4.57 3.03 -24.41
CA GLU A 236 -3.57 2.00 -24.71
C GLU A 236 -2.14 2.55 -24.72
N LEU A 237 -1.20 1.71 -24.30
CA LEU A 237 0.23 1.90 -24.42
C LEU A 237 0.80 0.70 -25.17
N HIS A 238 1.73 0.91 -26.09
CA HIS A 238 2.26 -0.14 -26.96
C HIS A 238 3.77 -0.26 -26.84
N ILE A 239 4.25 -1.48 -26.68
CA ILE A 239 5.67 -1.83 -26.83
C ILE A 239 5.81 -2.65 -28.11
N GLU A 240 6.51 -2.11 -29.07
CA GLU A 240 6.84 -2.81 -30.32
C GLU A 240 8.21 -3.51 -30.20
N ASN A 241 8.37 -4.63 -30.88
CA ASN A 241 9.58 -5.42 -30.89
C ASN A 241 10.04 -5.90 -29.48
N ALA A 242 9.10 -6.23 -28.60
CA ALA A 242 9.42 -6.74 -27.28
C ALA A 242 10.21 -8.06 -27.37
N ALA A 243 11.35 -8.10 -26.69
CA ALA A 243 12.20 -9.30 -26.59
C ALA A 243 11.57 -10.34 -25.67
N THR A 244 11.97 -11.61 -25.83
CA THR A 244 11.62 -12.69 -24.91
C THR A 244 12.12 -12.38 -23.51
N GLY A 245 11.21 -12.42 -22.52
CA GLY A 245 11.50 -12.13 -21.12
C GLY A 245 10.30 -11.55 -20.38
N LEU A 246 10.50 -11.19 -19.11
CA LEU A 246 9.47 -10.63 -18.26
C LEU A 246 9.39 -9.11 -18.44
N TRP A 247 8.25 -8.63 -18.92
CA TRP A 247 7.92 -7.22 -19.01
C TRP A 247 6.97 -6.84 -17.88
N THR A 248 7.27 -5.75 -17.18
CA THR A 248 6.47 -5.27 -16.06
C THR A 248 6.19 -3.77 -16.22
N PHE A 249 4.94 -3.39 -15.97
CA PHE A 249 4.43 -2.02 -16.06
C PHE A 249 3.97 -1.61 -14.66
N ILE A 250 4.50 -0.50 -14.14
CA ILE A 250 4.12 0.07 -12.85
C ILE A 250 3.62 1.49 -13.09
N GLU A 251 2.38 1.75 -12.72
CA GLU A 251 1.82 3.09 -12.87
C GLU A 251 2.46 4.06 -11.88
N THR A 252 2.94 5.19 -12.38
CA THR A 252 3.59 6.24 -11.57
C THR A 252 2.75 7.50 -11.47
N ASP A 253 1.80 7.70 -12.40
CA ASP A 253 0.91 8.85 -12.38
C ASP A 253 -0.42 8.49 -13.03
N ALA A 254 -1.52 8.83 -12.38
CA ALA A 254 -2.87 8.59 -12.88
C ALA A 254 -3.47 9.86 -13.50
N PRO A 255 -4.41 9.74 -14.43
CA PRO A 255 -5.17 10.87 -14.90
C PRO A 255 -5.90 11.59 -13.76
N SER A 256 -6.13 12.90 -13.95
CA SER A 256 -6.85 13.71 -12.95
C SER A 256 -8.20 13.09 -12.57
N GLY A 257 -8.47 13.03 -11.27
CA GLY A 257 -9.68 12.43 -10.71
C GLY A 257 -9.60 10.93 -10.43
N PHE A 258 -8.48 10.28 -10.74
CA PHE A 258 -8.25 8.86 -10.50
C PHE A 258 -7.13 8.62 -9.49
N CYS A 259 -7.21 7.48 -8.79
CA CYS A 259 -6.13 6.99 -7.96
C CYS A 259 -5.09 6.28 -8.81
N VAL A 260 -3.80 6.47 -8.49
CA VAL A 260 -2.73 5.63 -9.03
C VAL A 260 -2.93 4.20 -8.54
N ASP A 261 -2.80 3.22 -9.44
CA ASP A 261 -2.69 1.80 -9.10
C ASP A 261 -1.23 1.35 -9.28
N PRO A 262 -0.40 1.43 -8.23
CA PRO A 262 1.01 1.08 -8.30
C PRO A 262 1.24 -0.45 -8.39
N THR A 263 0.18 -1.26 -8.41
CA THR A 263 0.28 -2.71 -8.52
C THR A 263 0.94 -3.08 -9.85
N PRO A 264 2.08 -3.79 -9.85
CA PRO A 264 2.75 -4.20 -11.07
C PRO A 264 1.86 -5.04 -11.96
N LYS A 265 1.89 -4.77 -13.27
CA LYS A 265 1.22 -5.56 -14.29
C LYS A 265 2.29 -6.20 -15.17
N SER A 266 2.38 -7.52 -15.13
CA SER A 266 3.47 -8.23 -15.79
C SER A 266 2.98 -9.18 -16.89
N VAL A 267 3.82 -9.39 -17.89
CA VAL A 267 3.63 -10.39 -18.93
C VAL A 267 4.97 -10.98 -19.33
N TYR A 268 5.04 -12.29 -19.44
CA TYR A 268 6.20 -12.96 -20.02
C TYR A 268 6.02 -13.07 -21.53
N VAL A 269 6.93 -12.46 -22.28
CA VAL A 269 6.98 -12.50 -23.74
C VAL A 269 7.83 -13.71 -24.15
N ASP A 270 7.33 -14.53 -25.07
CA ASP A 270 8.06 -15.61 -25.71
C ASP A 270 7.83 -15.54 -27.22
N VAL A 271 8.86 -15.17 -27.95
CA VAL A 271 8.85 -15.06 -29.43
C VAL A 271 9.76 -16.07 -30.09
N SER A 272 10.13 -17.14 -29.39
CA SER A 272 10.99 -18.22 -29.92
C SER A 272 10.41 -18.93 -31.17
N GLU A 273 9.07 -18.97 -31.28
CA GLU A 273 8.35 -19.61 -32.37
C GLU A 273 7.77 -18.63 -33.43
N GLY A 274 8.12 -17.32 -33.34
CA GLY A 274 7.66 -16.28 -34.27
C GLY A 274 6.99 -15.10 -33.56
N ASP A 275 6.42 -14.18 -34.37
CA ASP A 275 5.78 -12.97 -33.89
C ASP A 275 4.56 -13.29 -33.02
N ARG A 276 4.43 -12.60 -31.89
CA ARG A 276 3.31 -12.76 -30.96
C ARG A 276 2.85 -11.44 -30.36
N GLU A 277 1.53 -11.34 -30.13
CA GLU A 277 0.91 -10.20 -29.45
C GLU A 277 0.48 -10.58 -28.03
N TYR A 278 0.69 -9.66 -27.11
CA TYR A 278 0.36 -9.81 -25.69
C TYR A 278 -0.49 -8.63 -25.25
N THR A 279 -1.45 -8.88 -24.34
CA THR A 279 -2.28 -7.83 -23.76
C THR A 279 -2.14 -7.85 -22.25
N VAL A 280 -1.90 -6.67 -21.68
CA VAL A 280 -1.87 -6.43 -20.24
C VAL A 280 -3.05 -5.54 -19.87
N ALA A 281 -3.88 -5.93 -18.92
CA ALA A 281 -5.01 -5.15 -18.46
C ALA A 281 -4.65 -4.37 -17.19
N ALA A 282 -5.10 -3.11 -17.13
CA ALA A 282 -4.95 -2.25 -15.97
C ALA A 282 -6.20 -1.38 -15.79
N THR A 283 -6.53 -1.05 -14.54
CA THR A 283 -7.74 -0.28 -14.22
C THR A 283 -7.43 0.73 -13.13
N ASN A 284 -7.89 1.98 -13.31
CA ASN A 284 -7.90 2.95 -12.21
C ASN A 284 -9.32 3.21 -11.76
N TYR A 285 -9.47 3.41 -10.48
CA TYR A 285 -10.73 3.86 -9.87
C TYR A 285 -10.64 5.35 -9.55
N GLU A 286 -11.80 6.01 -9.55
CA GLU A 286 -11.91 7.41 -9.16
C GLU A 286 -11.40 7.63 -7.73
N LEU A 287 -11.00 8.87 -7.43
CA LEU A 287 -10.67 9.29 -6.09
C LEU A 287 -11.87 9.05 -5.16
N PRO A 288 -11.66 8.55 -3.94
CA PRO A 288 -12.75 8.24 -3.02
C PRO A 288 -13.42 9.48 -2.43
N ASP A 289 -14.63 9.27 -1.94
CA ASP A 289 -15.38 10.26 -1.18
C ASP A 289 -15.49 9.86 0.30
N MET A 290 -15.65 10.85 1.17
CA MET A 290 -16.01 10.68 2.56
C MET A 290 -17.34 11.35 2.85
N LYS A 291 -18.28 10.62 3.45
CA LYS A 291 -19.53 11.16 3.98
C LYS A 291 -19.54 11.06 5.49
N ILE A 292 -19.70 12.18 6.17
CA ILE A 292 -19.84 12.25 7.62
C ILE A 292 -21.30 12.45 7.94
N ILE A 293 -21.81 11.71 8.94
CA ILE A 293 -23.19 11.82 9.42
C ILE A 293 -23.15 12.06 10.93
N LYS A 294 -23.83 13.12 11.34
CA LYS A 294 -23.93 13.53 12.74
C LYS A 294 -25.37 13.51 13.21
N THR A 295 -25.64 12.74 14.26
CA THR A 295 -26.99 12.57 14.80
C THR A 295 -27.04 12.65 16.33
N ASP A 296 -28.21 13.00 16.85
CA ASP A 296 -28.56 12.88 18.25
C ASP A 296 -28.63 11.40 18.65
N ALA A 297 -27.91 11.01 19.69
CA ALA A 297 -27.78 9.62 20.13
C ALA A 297 -29.07 9.00 20.67
N GLN A 298 -30.03 9.80 21.10
CA GLN A 298 -31.31 9.33 21.67
C GLN A 298 -32.42 9.29 20.64
N THR A 299 -32.48 10.31 19.77
CA THR A 299 -33.57 10.49 18.83
C THR A 299 -33.24 10.10 17.39
N GLY A 300 -31.95 10.02 17.04
CA GLY A 300 -31.49 9.87 15.68
C GLY A 300 -31.66 11.13 14.82
N ALA A 301 -32.12 12.24 15.38
CA ALA A 301 -32.29 13.49 14.66
C ALA A 301 -30.92 14.03 14.14
N PRO A 302 -30.89 14.68 12.97
CA PRO A 302 -29.66 15.26 12.46
C PRO A 302 -29.18 16.43 13.35
N ILE A 303 -27.86 16.56 13.51
CA ILE A 303 -27.24 17.69 14.22
C ILE A 303 -26.47 18.53 13.18
N PRO A 304 -27.05 19.66 12.75
CA PRO A 304 -26.37 20.61 11.87
C PRO A 304 -25.38 21.48 12.65
N GLY A 305 -24.37 22.01 11.97
CA GLY A 305 -23.44 22.98 12.56
C GLY A 305 -22.30 22.36 13.40
N THR A 306 -22.18 21.05 13.44
CA THR A 306 -21.01 20.37 14.04
C THR A 306 -19.79 20.59 13.15
N VAL A 307 -18.67 21.03 13.74
CA VAL A 307 -17.38 21.18 13.04
C VAL A 307 -16.51 19.97 13.33
N LEU A 308 -16.01 19.35 12.26
CA LEU A 308 -15.12 18.19 12.33
C LEU A 308 -13.80 18.50 11.60
N SER A 309 -12.69 18.08 12.19
CA SER A 309 -11.38 18.07 11.54
C SER A 309 -11.13 16.71 10.90
N ILE A 310 -10.50 16.72 9.73
CA ILE A 310 -10.15 15.54 8.95
C ILE A 310 -8.67 15.62 8.63
N LYS A 311 -7.89 14.61 9.03
CA LYS A 311 -6.45 14.56 8.78
C LYS A 311 -6.04 13.21 8.21
N SER A 312 -5.24 13.23 7.14
CA SER A 312 -4.59 12.03 6.64
C SER A 312 -3.55 11.53 7.65
N VAL A 313 -3.49 10.22 7.86
CA VAL A 313 -2.50 9.58 8.76
C VAL A 313 -1.13 9.57 8.10
N THR A 314 -1.04 9.33 6.80
CA THR A 314 0.22 9.14 6.07
C THR A 314 0.56 10.29 5.12
N GLY A 315 -0.42 11.10 4.74
CA GLY A 315 -0.27 12.22 3.81
C GLY A 315 -0.31 13.59 4.50
N SER A 316 -0.19 14.63 3.70
CA SER A 316 -0.25 16.03 4.17
C SER A 316 -1.67 16.61 4.18
N TYR A 317 -2.69 15.85 3.75
CA TYR A 317 -4.05 16.38 3.66
C TYR A 317 -4.63 16.65 5.03
N SER A 318 -5.13 17.86 5.22
CA SER A 318 -5.83 18.29 6.44
C SER A 318 -6.87 19.33 6.08
N THR A 319 -8.09 19.16 6.59
CA THR A 319 -9.18 20.12 6.39
C THR A 319 -10.16 20.06 7.56
N SER A 320 -11.16 20.94 7.55
CA SER A 320 -12.32 20.88 8.43
C SER A 320 -13.60 21.07 7.63
N VAL A 321 -14.69 20.45 8.11
CA VAL A 321 -16.02 20.57 7.53
C VAL A 321 -17.05 20.88 8.61
N THR A 322 -18.17 21.44 8.19
CA THR A 322 -19.33 21.70 9.07
C THR A 322 -20.53 20.93 8.54
N THR A 323 -21.26 20.22 9.40
CA THR A 323 -22.47 19.49 9.01
C THR A 323 -23.58 20.43 8.58
N GLY A 324 -24.23 20.09 7.47
CA GLY A 324 -25.38 20.81 6.91
C GLY A 324 -26.68 20.58 7.71
N THR A 325 -27.79 21.11 7.19
CA THR A 325 -29.11 21.02 7.84
C THR A 325 -29.63 19.58 7.99
N ASP A 326 -29.12 18.66 7.20
CA ASP A 326 -29.42 17.24 7.26
C ASP A 326 -28.45 16.47 8.18
N GLY A 327 -27.58 17.17 8.92
CA GLY A 327 -26.59 16.60 9.81
C GLY A 327 -25.43 15.92 9.05
N SER A 328 -25.29 16.13 7.75
CA SER A 328 -24.23 15.50 6.96
C SER A 328 -23.20 16.50 6.42
N ALA A 329 -22.01 16.00 6.13
CA ALA A 329 -20.98 16.69 5.35
C ALA A 329 -20.34 15.68 4.40
N THR A 330 -20.07 16.09 3.14
CA THR A 330 -19.41 15.27 2.14
C THR A 330 -18.15 15.95 1.65
N LEU A 331 -17.07 15.19 1.60
CA LEU A 331 -15.82 15.58 0.95
C LEU A 331 -15.61 14.63 -0.23
N SER A 332 -15.40 15.21 -1.41
CA SER A 332 -15.23 14.44 -2.63
C SER A 332 -13.82 14.51 -3.16
N ALA A 333 -13.45 13.48 -3.92
CA ALA A 333 -12.17 13.37 -4.61
C ALA A 333 -10.96 13.52 -3.66
N LEU A 334 -11.01 12.83 -2.53
CA LEU A 334 -9.93 12.81 -1.56
C LEU A 334 -8.81 11.86 -2.02
N PRO A 335 -7.55 12.12 -1.67
CA PRO A 335 -6.51 11.10 -1.80
C PRO A 335 -6.93 9.81 -1.09
N ALA A 336 -6.70 8.65 -1.72
CA ALA A 336 -6.91 7.38 -1.06
C ALA A 336 -5.95 7.26 0.14
N GLY A 337 -6.40 6.60 1.22
CA GLY A 337 -5.58 6.46 2.42
C GLY A 337 -6.41 6.45 3.69
N VAL A 338 -5.73 6.46 4.83
CA VAL A 338 -6.35 6.46 6.15
C VAL A 338 -6.45 7.87 6.70
N TYR A 339 -7.60 8.17 7.27
CA TYR A 339 -7.92 9.47 7.85
C TYR A 339 -8.40 9.33 9.27
N VAL A 340 -8.03 10.30 10.10
CA VAL A 340 -8.63 10.51 11.42
C VAL A 340 -9.63 11.65 11.31
N VAL A 341 -10.84 11.41 11.76
CA VAL A 341 -11.94 12.37 11.85
C VAL A 341 -12.23 12.63 13.32
N ARG A 342 -12.25 13.90 13.72
CA ARG A 342 -12.47 14.34 15.09
C ARG A 342 -13.42 15.50 15.15
N GLU A 343 -14.27 15.52 16.16
CA GLU A 343 -15.13 16.66 16.45
C GLU A 343 -14.34 17.79 17.12
N GLU A 344 -14.48 19.00 16.60
CA GLU A 344 -13.86 20.20 17.14
C GLU A 344 -14.88 21.08 17.91
N SER A 345 -16.12 21.12 17.42
CA SER A 345 -17.20 21.82 18.10
C SER A 345 -18.57 21.26 17.72
N VAL A 346 -19.51 21.33 18.64
CA VAL A 346 -20.92 20.95 18.48
C VAL A 346 -21.84 22.10 18.89
N PRO A 347 -23.04 22.25 18.26
CA PRO A 347 -23.99 23.27 18.66
C PRO A 347 -24.64 22.92 20.01
N GLU A 348 -25.13 23.94 20.70
CA GLU A 348 -26.02 23.74 21.86
C GLU A 348 -27.33 23.05 21.44
N PRO A 349 -27.90 22.14 22.24
CA PRO A 349 -27.52 21.79 23.63
C PRO A 349 -26.60 20.54 23.73
N TYR A 350 -25.89 20.16 22.69
CA TYR A 350 -25.11 18.93 22.68
C TYR A 350 -23.78 19.03 23.44
N VAL A 351 -23.28 17.88 23.88
CA VAL A 351 -21.96 17.72 24.52
C VAL A 351 -20.96 17.27 23.51
N LEU A 352 -19.84 17.98 23.37
CA LEU A 352 -18.74 17.60 22.47
C LEU A 352 -18.19 16.24 22.89
N SER A 353 -18.21 15.31 21.93
CA SER A 353 -17.49 14.03 22.04
C SER A 353 -16.03 14.25 21.67
N HIS A 354 -15.11 13.77 22.50
CA HIS A 354 -13.68 13.79 22.17
C HIS A 354 -13.23 12.51 21.44
N THR A 355 -14.18 11.74 20.90
CA THR A 355 -13.90 10.49 20.21
C THR A 355 -13.35 10.79 18.82
N GLU A 356 -12.21 10.17 18.50
CA GLU A 356 -11.65 10.14 17.16
C GLU A 356 -12.11 8.87 16.45
N GLN A 357 -12.41 8.98 15.16
CA GLN A 357 -12.69 7.82 14.31
C GLN A 357 -11.69 7.76 13.19
N THR A 358 -11.19 6.55 12.95
CA THR A 358 -10.31 6.26 11.83
C THR A 358 -11.12 5.65 10.69
N VAL A 359 -10.92 6.15 9.48
CA VAL A 359 -11.59 5.66 8.27
C VAL A 359 -10.60 5.47 7.14
N ALA A 360 -10.69 4.34 6.45
CA ALA A 360 -9.94 4.07 5.24
C ALA A 360 -10.76 4.49 4.00
N LEU A 361 -10.18 5.36 3.17
CA LEU A 361 -10.75 5.76 1.90
C LEU A 361 -10.12 4.95 0.78
N ARG A 362 -10.94 4.17 0.08
CA ARG A 362 -10.51 3.29 -1.01
C ARG A 362 -10.90 3.84 -2.36
N PRO A 363 -10.07 3.66 -3.39
CA PRO A 363 -10.36 4.10 -4.76
C PRO A 363 -11.77 3.69 -5.22
N GLY A 364 -12.51 4.65 -5.79
CA GLY A 364 -13.85 4.45 -6.34
C GLY A 364 -14.94 4.15 -5.33
N LYS A 365 -14.71 4.43 -4.03
CA LYS A 365 -15.69 4.18 -2.97
C LYS A 365 -16.00 5.45 -2.19
N THR A 366 -17.23 5.51 -1.68
CA THR A 366 -17.63 6.47 -0.65
C THR A 366 -17.58 5.76 0.70
N SER A 367 -16.80 6.29 1.64
CA SER A 367 -16.76 5.80 3.02
C SER A 367 -17.63 6.67 3.90
N GLU A 368 -18.37 6.06 4.82
CA GLU A 368 -19.27 6.77 5.74
C GLU A 368 -18.74 6.72 7.16
N VAL A 369 -18.72 7.88 7.83
CA VAL A 369 -18.31 8.04 9.23
C VAL A 369 -19.47 8.60 10.02
N ARG A 370 -19.84 7.96 11.13
CA ARG A 370 -21.00 8.34 11.93
C ARG A 370 -20.57 8.80 13.31
N PHE A 371 -21.04 9.98 13.73
CA PHE A 371 -20.88 10.52 15.06
C PHE A 371 -22.25 10.74 15.71
N GLN A 372 -22.32 10.50 17.01
CA GLN A 372 -23.53 10.69 17.80
C GLN A 372 -23.22 11.46 19.09
N ASP A 373 -24.02 12.46 19.38
CA ASP A 373 -23.90 13.21 20.63
C ASP A 373 -25.17 13.12 21.48
N TYR A 374 -24.97 13.22 22.76
CA TYR A 374 -26.03 13.39 23.74
C TYR A 374 -26.22 14.85 24.02
N GLN A 375 -27.49 15.22 24.32
CA GLN A 375 -27.78 16.55 24.83
C GLN A 375 -27.29 16.69 26.28
N LYS A 376 -26.95 17.90 26.66
CA LYS A 376 -26.60 18.22 28.04
C LYS A 376 -27.75 17.84 28.96
N PRO A 377 -27.47 17.21 30.12
CA PRO A 377 -28.54 16.87 31.07
C PRO A 377 -29.16 18.13 31.62
N GLY A 378 -30.49 18.16 31.66
CA GLY A 378 -31.24 19.17 32.36
C GLY A 378 -31.46 18.78 33.82
N LEU A 379 -31.43 19.75 34.72
CA LEU A 379 -31.85 19.57 36.11
C LEU A 379 -33.04 20.48 36.37
N GLU A 380 -34.15 19.88 36.71
CA GLU A 380 -35.32 20.60 37.22
C GLU A 380 -35.41 20.44 38.74
N ILE A 381 -35.45 21.53 39.47
CA ILE A 381 -35.62 21.53 40.91
C ILE A 381 -37.04 22.06 41.24
N LEU A 382 -37.87 21.16 41.69
CA LEU A 382 -39.24 21.52 42.13
C LEU A 382 -39.26 21.70 43.64
N LYS A 383 -39.49 22.92 44.06
CA LYS A 383 -39.78 23.23 45.49
C LYS A 383 -41.28 23.11 45.77
N LYS A 384 -41.63 22.29 46.73
CA LYS A 384 -43.02 22.08 47.12
C LYS A 384 -43.24 22.38 48.56
N ASN A 385 -44.44 22.93 48.89
CA ASN A 385 -44.91 23.05 50.25
C ASN A 385 -45.11 21.66 50.85
N ILE A 386 -44.42 21.34 51.95
CA ILE A 386 -44.46 20.05 52.59
C ILE A 386 -45.85 19.65 53.13
N ALA A 387 -46.68 20.59 53.45
CA ALA A 387 -48.01 20.36 53.99
C ALA A 387 -49.08 20.18 52.89
N THR A 388 -48.95 20.87 51.76
CA THR A 388 -49.98 20.89 50.71
C THR A 388 -49.53 20.13 49.44
N GLY A 389 -48.22 19.84 49.25
CA GLY A 389 -47.69 19.29 48.08
C GLY A 389 -47.64 20.25 46.88
N GLU A 390 -48.13 21.44 46.99
CA GLU A 390 -48.14 22.42 45.90
C GLU A 390 -46.76 23.04 45.66
N PRO A 391 -46.47 23.44 44.41
CA PRO A 391 -45.23 24.16 44.07
C PRO A 391 -45.14 25.48 44.90
N ILE A 392 -43.91 25.84 45.35
CA ILE A 392 -43.61 27.11 45.99
C ILE A 392 -42.68 27.91 45.10
#